data_2270cadceb31f99d9be0360818141f92
#
_entry.id   2270cadceb31f99d9be0360818141f92
#
_cell.length_a   1.000
_cell.length_b   1.000
_cell.length_c   1.000
_cell.angle_alpha   90.00
_cell.angle_beta   90.00
_cell.angle_gamma   90.00
#
_symmetry.space_group_name_H-M   'P 1'
#
loop_
_entity.id
_entity.type
_entity.pdbx_description
1 polymer ?
#
loop_
_entity_poly.entity_id
_entity_poly.type
_entity_poly.pdbx_seq_one_letter_code
_entity_poly.pdbx_strand_id
1 'polypeptide(L)'
;MITRTDFNQRYHGFCGGLLCAIQLEDIEIRLPCNEQIYEEGLASDAPLFDCFQPGMGLQSLDPKSAPPSPAAYTMIIASLWTDVTKLIFRRPRQTADSGSYVKSHESLLGDVQAKLFDWRSSLPPHLQYSRQRLVEATQHGYAGSLIAMHALYHISQLKAARNAHHELLSPHTTVRQIRLAHTNATQLLEMVSDVRSVSPHGPGKAQDPVNLLSPFFAYGITAAIDTLSAGGLREDFGRTMVLISDSIAALHDLAQFCASAKAQAKQTSKRMALMEARAAESFEPAPVVSAPRATNGGESMDCWRINEPMEQVFTLQQDVTYGTPSAIYFKALREGR
;
A
#
# COMPACT_ATOMS: atom_id res chain seq x y z
N MET A 1 -18.36 21.78 -0.65
CA MET A 1 -17.02 21.87 -0.02
C MET A 1 -16.85 20.64 0.85
N ILE A 2 -16.15 19.60 0.34
CA ILE A 2 -15.77 18.46 1.21
C ILE A 2 -14.84 19.06 2.23
N THR A 3 -15.27 19.10 3.48
CA THR A 3 -14.45 19.64 4.54
C THR A 3 -13.25 18.69 4.76
N ARG A 4 -12.12 19.24 5.18
CA ARG A 4 -10.96 18.46 5.64
C ARG A 4 -11.37 17.39 6.67
N THR A 5 -12.49 17.60 7.33
CA THR A 5 -13.12 16.70 8.29
C THR A 5 -13.72 15.46 7.62
N ASP A 6 -14.39 15.59 6.46
CA ASP A 6 -15.00 14.45 5.76
C ASP A 6 -13.92 13.53 5.16
N PHE A 7 -12.83 14.11 4.63
CA PHE A 7 -11.67 13.38 4.18
C PHE A 7 -11.02 12.63 5.36
N ASN A 8 -10.80 13.31 6.49
CA ASN A 8 -10.22 12.69 7.68
C ASN A 8 -11.14 11.60 8.27
N GLN A 9 -12.45 11.76 8.32
CA GLN A 9 -13.37 10.74 8.80
C GLN A 9 -13.35 9.49 7.93
N ARG A 10 -13.33 9.64 6.59
CA ARG A 10 -13.21 8.51 5.67
C ARG A 10 -11.86 7.82 5.79
N TYR A 11 -10.80 8.61 5.93
CA TYR A 11 -9.43 8.15 6.02
C TYR A 11 -9.13 7.45 7.36
N HIS A 12 -9.59 8.00 8.48
CA HIS A 12 -9.36 7.44 9.83
C HIS A 12 -10.45 6.48 10.29
N GLY A 13 -11.70 6.67 9.88
CA GLY A 13 -12.81 5.76 10.21
C GLY A 13 -12.56 4.35 9.68
N PHE A 14 -11.94 4.22 8.52
CA PHE A 14 -11.64 2.93 7.92
C PHE A 14 -10.47 2.17 8.56
N CYS A 15 -9.50 2.84 9.14
CA CYS A 15 -8.44 2.17 9.91
C CYS A 15 -8.98 1.50 11.18
N GLY A 16 -10.13 1.96 11.68
CA GLY A 16 -10.80 1.42 12.88
C GLY A 16 -11.98 0.48 12.57
N GLY A 17 -12.27 0.16 11.31
CA GLY A 17 -13.43 -0.68 10.94
C GLY A 17 -14.78 0.00 11.14
N LEU A 18 -14.82 1.32 11.27
CA LEU A 18 -16.05 2.09 11.43
C LEU A 18 -16.76 2.30 10.08
N LEU A 19 -18.08 2.15 10.08
CA LEU A 19 -18.91 2.42 8.91
C LEU A 19 -18.87 3.92 8.57
N CYS A 20 -18.72 4.24 7.28
CA CYS A 20 -18.83 5.61 6.81
C CYS A 20 -20.28 6.07 6.90
N ALA A 21 -20.52 7.20 7.56
CA ALA A 21 -21.86 7.75 7.72
C ALA A 21 -22.42 8.35 6.42
N ILE A 22 -21.55 8.78 5.50
CA ILE A 22 -21.91 9.36 4.21
C ILE A 22 -21.62 8.35 3.12
N GLN A 23 -22.63 7.93 2.38
CA GLN A 23 -22.44 7.06 1.22
C GLN A 23 -21.90 7.87 0.04
N LEU A 24 -21.15 7.20 -0.88
CA LEU A 24 -20.60 7.89 -2.05
C LEU A 24 -21.70 8.38 -3.00
N GLU A 25 -22.80 7.65 -3.04
CA GLU A 25 -23.97 7.93 -3.86
C GLU A 25 -24.71 9.21 -3.43
N ASP A 26 -24.51 9.65 -2.17
CA ASP A 26 -25.12 10.85 -1.61
C ASP A 26 -24.26 12.12 -1.83
N ILE A 27 -23.13 11.99 -2.55
CA ILE A 27 -22.17 13.07 -2.71
C ILE A 27 -22.37 13.79 -4.06
N GLU A 28 -23.10 14.87 -4.05
CA GLU A 28 -23.29 15.76 -5.22
C GLU A 28 -22.37 16.98 -5.16
N ILE A 29 -21.06 16.75 -5.04
CA ILE A 29 -20.10 17.87 -4.99
C ILE A 29 -19.05 17.77 -6.09
N ARG A 30 -18.53 18.94 -6.46
CA ARG A 30 -17.45 19.03 -7.43
C ARG A 30 -16.13 18.59 -6.83
N LEU A 31 -15.29 17.97 -7.66
CA LEU A 31 -13.90 17.70 -7.31
C LEU A 31 -13.15 19.03 -7.03
N PRO A 32 -12.10 19.00 -6.20
CA PRO A 32 -11.27 20.18 -5.94
C PRO A 32 -10.70 20.75 -7.24
N CYS A 33 -10.87 22.04 -7.42
CA CYS A 33 -10.23 22.78 -8.51
C CYS A 33 -8.75 23.03 -8.21
N ASN A 34 -8.05 23.67 -9.17
CA ASN A 34 -6.70 24.14 -8.97
C ASN A 34 -6.65 25.12 -7.79
N GLU A 35 -5.58 25.07 -6.98
CA GLU A 35 -5.35 25.91 -5.81
C GLU A 35 -5.49 27.40 -6.15
N GLN A 36 -4.94 27.85 -7.28
CA GLN A 36 -5.04 29.23 -7.71
C GLN A 36 -6.50 29.69 -7.95
N ILE A 37 -7.33 28.85 -8.59
CA ILE A 37 -8.76 29.15 -8.80
C ILE A 37 -9.47 29.26 -7.44
N TYR A 38 -9.10 28.41 -6.49
CA TYR A 38 -9.64 28.42 -5.14
C TYR A 38 -9.24 29.66 -4.36
N GLU A 39 -7.96 30.05 -4.39
CA GLU A 39 -7.42 31.23 -3.70
C GLU A 39 -8.00 32.53 -4.27
N GLU A 40 -8.18 32.60 -5.57
CA GLU A 40 -8.79 33.75 -6.26
C GLU A 40 -10.32 33.82 -6.11
N GLY A 41 -10.94 32.79 -5.52
CA GLY A 41 -12.39 32.72 -5.34
C GLY A 41 -13.18 32.64 -6.64
N LEU A 42 -12.56 32.15 -7.71
CA LEU A 42 -13.17 32.04 -9.02
C LEU A 42 -14.15 30.87 -9.11
N ALA A 43 -15.17 31.00 -9.97
CA ALA A 43 -16.06 29.89 -10.29
C ALA A 43 -15.25 28.74 -10.94
N SER A 44 -15.48 27.53 -10.49
CA SER A 44 -14.81 26.36 -11.02
C SER A 44 -15.78 25.44 -11.76
N ASP A 45 -15.42 25.08 -13.00
CA ASP A 45 -16.09 24.04 -13.79
C ASP A 45 -15.50 22.64 -13.55
N ALA A 46 -14.88 22.43 -12.38
CA ALA A 46 -14.38 21.11 -12.00
C ALA A 46 -15.54 20.08 -12.05
N PRO A 47 -15.25 18.84 -12.51
CA PRO A 47 -16.26 17.81 -12.63
C PRO A 47 -16.87 17.43 -11.27
N LEU A 48 -18.08 16.88 -11.30
CA LEU A 48 -18.68 16.28 -10.12
C LEU A 48 -17.92 15.01 -9.73
N PHE A 49 -17.95 14.67 -8.45
CA PHE A 49 -17.25 13.50 -7.92
C PHE A 49 -17.79 12.18 -8.48
N ASP A 50 -19.09 12.09 -8.75
CA ASP A 50 -19.77 10.93 -9.34
C ASP A 50 -19.43 10.69 -10.82
N CYS A 51 -18.87 11.69 -11.52
CA CYS A 51 -18.41 11.54 -12.91
C CYS A 51 -17.19 10.62 -13.04
N PHE A 52 -16.53 10.28 -11.92
CA PHE A 52 -15.48 9.27 -11.94
C PHE A 52 -16.08 7.86 -11.94
N GLN A 53 -16.33 7.33 -13.12
CA GLN A 53 -16.69 5.93 -13.29
C GLN A 53 -15.42 5.13 -13.61
N PRO A 54 -15.12 4.06 -12.83
CA PRO A 54 -14.04 3.14 -13.15
C PRO A 54 -14.22 2.57 -14.56
N GLY A 55 -13.16 2.61 -15.35
CA GLY A 55 -13.17 2.16 -16.76
C GLY A 55 -13.46 3.25 -17.79
N MET A 56 -14.08 4.36 -17.41
CA MET A 56 -14.24 5.51 -18.33
C MET A 56 -13.17 6.59 -18.11
N GLY A 57 -12.47 6.54 -16.99
CA GLY A 57 -11.45 7.52 -16.62
C GLY A 57 -11.98 8.95 -16.57
N LEU A 58 -11.12 9.87 -16.21
CA LEU A 58 -11.39 11.32 -16.36
C LEU A 58 -11.41 11.78 -17.82
N GLN A 59 -11.19 10.86 -18.77
CA GLN A 59 -11.16 11.16 -20.22
C GLN A 59 -12.52 11.50 -20.82
N SER A 60 -13.62 11.21 -20.13
CA SER A 60 -14.97 11.63 -20.55
C SER A 60 -15.34 13.06 -20.13
N LEU A 61 -14.39 13.76 -19.50
CA LEU A 61 -14.63 15.16 -19.16
C LEU A 61 -14.69 16.01 -20.42
N ASP A 62 -15.65 16.94 -20.45
CA ASP A 62 -15.71 17.95 -21.50
C ASP A 62 -14.31 18.57 -21.68
N PRO A 63 -13.74 18.57 -22.90
CA PRO A 63 -12.43 19.18 -23.17
C PRO A 63 -12.31 20.63 -22.73
N LYS A 64 -13.44 21.29 -22.46
CA LYS A 64 -13.52 22.66 -21.95
C LYS A 64 -13.45 22.73 -20.42
N SER A 65 -13.59 21.61 -19.71
CA SER A 65 -13.48 21.60 -18.26
C SER A 65 -12.04 21.80 -17.81
N ALA A 66 -11.84 22.54 -16.73
CA ALA A 66 -10.53 22.69 -16.14
C ALA A 66 -9.99 21.31 -15.70
N PRO A 67 -8.69 21.01 -15.91
CA PRO A 67 -8.11 19.74 -15.50
C PRO A 67 -8.23 19.58 -13.98
N PRO A 68 -8.55 18.36 -13.49
CA PRO A 68 -8.63 18.10 -12.06
C PRO A 68 -7.30 18.40 -11.35
N SER A 69 -7.39 18.96 -10.15
CA SER A 69 -6.21 19.22 -9.33
C SER A 69 -5.59 17.94 -8.78
N PRO A 70 -4.32 17.96 -8.30
CA PRO A 70 -3.71 16.83 -7.57
C PRO A 70 -4.57 16.36 -6.38
N ALA A 71 -5.25 17.29 -5.69
CA ALA A 71 -6.15 16.98 -4.60
C ALA A 71 -7.38 16.18 -5.07
N ALA A 72 -7.91 16.46 -6.27
CA ALA A 72 -9.01 15.70 -6.87
C ALA A 72 -8.64 14.22 -7.07
N TYR A 73 -7.47 13.94 -7.63
CA TYR A 73 -6.98 12.56 -7.80
C TYR A 73 -6.74 11.86 -6.45
N THR A 74 -6.29 12.60 -5.44
CA THR A 74 -6.14 12.07 -4.07
C THR A 74 -7.50 11.68 -3.48
N MET A 75 -8.55 12.47 -3.72
CA MET A 75 -9.90 12.15 -3.26
C MET A 75 -10.48 10.92 -3.96
N ILE A 76 -10.25 10.78 -5.26
CA ILE A 76 -10.70 9.62 -6.03
C ILE A 76 -10.04 8.34 -5.50
N ILE A 77 -8.71 8.33 -5.31
CA ILE A 77 -8.05 7.13 -4.77
C ILE A 77 -8.48 6.83 -3.32
N ALA A 78 -8.78 7.85 -2.52
CA ALA A 78 -9.34 7.66 -1.19
C ALA A 78 -10.75 7.03 -1.21
N SER A 79 -11.55 7.30 -2.25
CA SER A 79 -12.83 6.61 -2.43
C SER A 79 -12.63 5.13 -2.81
N LEU A 80 -11.66 4.83 -3.67
CA LEU A 80 -11.34 3.46 -4.03
C LEU A 80 -10.78 2.66 -2.85
N TRP A 81 -10.06 3.31 -1.92
CA TRP A 81 -9.69 2.69 -0.65
C TRP A 81 -10.91 2.20 0.15
N THR A 82 -12.05 2.87 0.04
CA THR A 82 -13.31 2.40 0.63
C THR A 82 -13.73 1.04 0.07
N ASP A 83 -13.62 0.84 -1.23
CA ASP A 83 -13.94 -0.45 -1.86
C ASP A 83 -12.97 -1.56 -1.41
N VAL A 84 -11.68 -1.22 -1.25
CA VAL A 84 -10.68 -2.14 -0.67
C VAL A 84 -11.06 -2.53 0.76
N THR A 85 -11.44 -1.58 1.59
CA THR A 85 -11.84 -1.89 2.98
C THR A 85 -13.12 -2.72 3.04
N LYS A 86 -14.10 -2.43 2.18
CA LYS A 86 -15.32 -3.28 2.04
C LYS A 86 -14.93 -4.71 1.65
N LEU A 87 -13.99 -4.90 0.70
CA LEU A 87 -13.49 -6.22 0.31
C LEU A 87 -12.86 -6.94 1.51
N ILE A 88 -12.01 -6.25 2.27
CA ILE A 88 -11.27 -6.78 3.42
C ILE A 88 -12.21 -7.21 4.54
N PHE A 89 -13.19 -6.36 4.90
CA PHE A 89 -14.08 -6.59 6.04
C PHE A 89 -15.36 -7.36 5.69
N ARG A 90 -15.57 -7.72 4.41
CA ARG A 90 -16.72 -8.50 3.99
C ARG A 90 -16.58 -9.95 4.47
N ARG A 91 -17.30 -10.29 5.53
CA ARG A 91 -17.34 -11.68 6.01
C ARG A 91 -18.15 -12.57 5.07
N PRO A 92 -17.68 -13.81 4.79
CA PRO A 92 -18.49 -14.81 4.11
C PRO A 92 -19.79 -15.03 4.90
N ARG A 93 -20.92 -14.98 4.21
CA ARG A 93 -22.17 -15.46 4.81
C ARG A 93 -22.09 -16.98 4.85
N GLN A 94 -22.22 -17.57 6.05
CA GLN A 94 -22.11 -19.01 6.30
C GLN A 94 -23.14 -19.87 5.53
N THR A 95 -24.14 -19.25 4.90
CA THR A 95 -25.25 -19.93 4.22
C THR A 95 -25.11 -19.96 2.67
N ALA A 96 -24.05 -19.38 2.11
CA ALA A 96 -23.85 -19.40 0.66
C ALA A 96 -23.16 -20.71 0.23
N ASP A 97 -23.62 -21.29 -0.89
CA ASP A 97 -22.89 -22.34 -1.58
C ASP A 97 -21.43 -21.92 -1.79
N SER A 98 -20.50 -22.73 -1.29
CA SER A 98 -19.07 -22.41 -1.27
C SER A 98 -18.56 -22.01 -2.66
N GLY A 99 -18.99 -22.68 -3.72
CA GLY A 99 -18.55 -22.40 -5.09
C GLY A 99 -19.04 -21.05 -5.63
N SER A 100 -20.24 -20.63 -5.28
CA SER A 100 -20.77 -19.31 -5.67
C SER A 100 -20.06 -18.19 -4.92
N TYR A 101 -19.73 -18.40 -3.66
CA TYR A 101 -19.00 -17.42 -2.85
C TYR A 101 -17.57 -17.19 -3.36
N VAL A 102 -16.84 -18.27 -3.68
CA VAL A 102 -15.49 -18.21 -4.26
C VAL A 102 -15.47 -17.34 -5.52
N LYS A 103 -16.34 -17.63 -6.49
CA LYS A 103 -16.44 -16.86 -7.74
C LYS A 103 -16.78 -15.39 -7.47
N SER A 104 -17.70 -15.13 -6.56
CA SER A 104 -18.09 -13.76 -6.19
C SER A 104 -16.93 -12.99 -5.52
N HIS A 105 -16.10 -13.66 -4.71
CA HIS A 105 -14.95 -13.04 -4.06
C HIS A 105 -13.83 -12.73 -5.06
N GLU A 106 -13.46 -13.67 -5.93
CA GLU A 106 -12.47 -13.44 -7.00
C GLU A 106 -12.92 -12.32 -7.96
N SER A 107 -14.20 -12.28 -8.33
CA SER A 107 -14.75 -11.21 -9.16
C SER A 107 -14.63 -9.84 -8.47
N LEU A 108 -15.05 -9.73 -7.20
CA LEU A 108 -14.98 -8.49 -6.46
C LEU A 108 -13.52 -8.01 -6.28
N LEU A 109 -12.60 -8.94 -6.01
CA LEU A 109 -11.16 -8.63 -5.95
C LEU A 109 -10.65 -8.12 -7.30
N GLY A 110 -11.05 -8.77 -8.40
CA GLY A 110 -10.72 -8.35 -9.76
C GLY A 110 -11.24 -6.96 -10.09
N ASP A 111 -12.48 -6.67 -9.74
CA ASP A 111 -13.14 -5.38 -9.98
C ASP A 111 -12.43 -4.24 -9.21
N VAL A 112 -12.10 -4.47 -7.94
CA VAL A 112 -11.37 -3.49 -7.12
C VAL A 112 -9.97 -3.23 -7.71
N GLN A 113 -9.25 -4.28 -8.11
CA GLN A 113 -7.92 -4.13 -8.70
C GLN A 113 -7.97 -3.46 -10.08
N ALA A 114 -8.99 -3.74 -10.89
CA ALA A 114 -9.20 -3.07 -12.16
C ALA A 114 -9.43 -1.56 -11.97
N LYS A 115 -10.31 -1.17 -11.04
CA LYS A 115 -10.54 0.25 -10.69
C LYS A 115 -9.26 0.97 -10.27
N LEU A 116 -8.43 0.32 -9.43
CA LEU A 116 -7.15 0.89 -8.99
C LEU A 116 -6.19 1.06 -10.18
N PHE A 117 -6.12 0.08 -11.08
CA PHE A 117 -5.30 0.13 -12.29
C PHE A 117 -5.77 1.26 -13.22
N ASP A 118 -7.08 1.38 -13.46
CA ASP A 118 -7.68 2.40 -14.31
C ASP A 118 -7.40 3.80 -13.75
N TRP A 119 -7.52 3.98 -12.44
CA TRP A 119 -7.14 5.24 -11.78
C TRP A 119 -5.68 5.59 -12.05
N ARG A 120 -4.75 4.65 -11.86
CA ARG A 120 -3.32 4.89 -12.12
C ARG A 120 -3.05 5.24 -13.58
N SER A 121 -3.70 4.55 -14.50
CA SER A 121 -3.55 4.75 -15.94
C SER A 121 -4.16 6.07 -16.41
N SER A 122 -5.14 6.61 -15.71
CA SER A 122 -5.78 7.90 -16.00
C SER A 122 -4.99 9.11 -15.51
N LEU A 123 -3.92 8.90 -14.71
CA LEU A 123 -3.12 10.01 -14.21
C LEU A 123 -2.39 10.75 -15.35
N PRO A 124 -2.47 12.07 -15.40
CA PRO A 124 -1.71 12.86 -16.35
C PRO A 124 -0.19 12.69 -16.09
N PRO A 125 0.66 12.89 -17.11
CA PRO A 125 2.10 12.62 -17.02
C PRO A 125 2.81 13.30 -15.83
N HIS A 126 2.41 14.51 -15.47
CA HIS A 126 3.02 15.25 -14.35
C HIS A 126 2.63 14.70 -12.97
N LEU A 127 1.55 13.89 -12.87
CA LEU A 127 1.11 13.22 -11.65
C LEU A 127 1.53 11.74 -11.59
N GLN A 128 2.17 11.21 -12.62
CA GLN A 128 2.78 9.87 -12.55
C GLN A 128 4.02 9.91 -11.66
N TYR A 129 4.13 8.97 -10.71
CA TYR A 129 5.23 8.96 -9.76
C TYR A 129 6.57 8.61 -10.41
N SER A 130 7.54 9.45 -10.17
CA SER A 130 8.97 9.18 -10.29
C SER A 130 9.73 10.09 -9.35
N ARG A 131 10.99 9.75 -9.00
CA ARG A 131 11.84 10.61 -8.19
C ARG A 131 12.00 12.02 -8.78
N GLN A 132 12.14 12.11 -10.11
CA GLN A 132 12.23 13.41 -10.79
C GLN A 132 10.94 14.22 -10.61
N ARG A 133 9.76 13.58 -10.78
CA ARG A 133 8.46 14.24 -10.57
C ARG A 133 8.25 14.67 -9.13
N LEU A 134 8.79 13.92 -8.17
CA LEU A 134 8.76 14.33 -6.77
C LEU A 134 9.55 15.63 -6.54
N VAL A 135 10.72 15.78 -7.15
CA VAL A 135 11.50 17.03 -7.09
C VAL A 135 10.73 18.19 -7.72
N GLU A 136 10.15 17.99 -8.92
CA GLU A 136 9.32 19.00 -9.59
C GLU A 136 8.11 19.38 -8.74
N ALA A 137 7.41 18.39 -8.16
CA ALA A 137 6.25 18.60 -7.29
C ALA A 137 6.60 19.38 -6.02
N THR A 138 7.80 19.17 -5.47
CA THR A 138 8.30 19.93 -4.30
C THR A 138 8.52 21.39 -4.66
N GLN A 139 9.04 21.67 -5.86
CA GLN A 139 9.26 23.06 -6.33
C GLN A 139 7.94 23.79 -6.56
N HIS A 140 6.88 23.07 -6.97
CA HIS A 140 5.56 23.63 -7.27
C HIS A 140 4.55 23.49 -6.12
N GLY A 141 4.96 23.00 -4.94
CA GLY A 141 4.13 22.97 -3.74
C GLY A 141 3.08 21.85 -3.65
N TYR A 142 3.03 20.90 -4.61
CA TYR A 142 2.04 19.79 -4.59
C TYR A 142 2.63 18.41 -4.24
N ALA A 143 3.88 18.36 -3.76
CA ALA A 143 4.54 17.08 -3.42
C ALA A 143 3.75 16.25 -2.39
N GLY A 144 3.13 16.90 -1.40
CA GLY A 144 2.29 16.21 -0.41
C GLY A 144 1.12 15.45 -1.04
N SER A 145 0.42 16.05 -2.01
CA SER A 145 -0.66 15.40 -2.75
C SER A 145 -0.14 14.26 -3.64
N LEU A 146 1.00 14.47 -4.33
CA LEU A 146 1.62 13.44 -5.15
C LEU A 146 2.01 12.21 -4.33
N ILE A 147 2.66 12.43 -3.18
CA ILE A 147 3.05 11.36 -2.27
C ILE A 147 1.81 10.66 -1.71
N ALA A 148 0.82 11.41 -1.21
CA ALA A 148 -0.38 10.86 -0.60
C ALA A 148 -1.16 9.96 -1.56
N MET A 149 -1.37 10.40 -2.81
CA MET A 149 -2.14 9.64 -3.79
C MET A 149 -1.45 8.34 -4.20
N HIS A 150 -0.13 8.35 -4.42
CA HIS A 150 0.61 7.15 -4.79
C HIS A 150 0.81 6.18 -3.62
N ALA A 151 1.03 6.69 -2.41
CA ALA A 151 1.06 5.86 -1.22
C ALA A 151 -0.26 5.14 -1.02
N LEU A 152 -1.36 5.86 -1.12
CA LEU A 152 -2.69 5.28 -0.96
C LEU A 152 -2.99 4.24 -2.04
N TYR A 153 -2.53 4.46 -3.27
CA TYR A 153 -2.59 3.46 -4.34
C TYR A 153 -1.84 2.18 -3.97
N HIS A 154 -0.56 2.30 -3.57
CA HIS A 154 0.25 1.13 -3.22
C HIS A 154 -0.28 0.41 -1.99
N ILE A 155 -0.73 1.13 -0.96
CA ILE A 155 -1.36 0.54 0.21
C ILE A 155 -2.66 -0.18 -0.17
N SER A 156 -3.49 0.40 -1.03
CA SER A 156 -4.73 -0.20 -1.51
C SER A 156 -4.46 -1.52 -2.25
N GLN A 157 -3.52 -1.53 -3.18
CA GLN A 157 -3.11 -2.74 -3.91
C GLN A 157 -2.51 -3.80 -2.99
N LEU A 158 -1.62 -3.39 -2.09
CA LEU A 158 -1.00 -4.27 -1.11
C LEU A 158 -2.05 -4.93 -0.21
N LYS A 159 -2.99 -4.15 0.33
CA LYS A 159 -4.01 -4.66 1.25
C LYS A 159 -5.05 -5.51 0.53
N ALA A 160 -5.49 -5.13 -0.66
CA ALA A 160 -6.39 -5.94 -1.47
C ALA A 160 -5.75 -7.30 -1.82
N ALA A 161 -4.48 -7.29 -2.25
CA ALA A 161 -3.75 -8.50 -2.59
C ALA A 161 -3.50 -9.40 -1.37
N ARG A 162 -3.04 -8.82 -0.25
CA ARG A 162 -2.67 -9.56 0.95
C ARG A 162 -3.88 -10.18 1.65
N ASN A 163 -4.97 -9.43 1.77
CA ASN A 163 -6.17 -9.88 2.48
C ASN A 163 -7.20 -10.56 1.56
N ALA A 164 -6.80 -10.97 0.38
CA ALA A 164 -7.58 -11.88 -0.45
C ALA A 164 -7.56 -13.26 0.20
N HIS A 165 -8.71 -13.77 0.60
CA HIS A 165 -8.84 -15.09 1.25
C HIS A 165 -8.22 -16.20 0.40
N HIS A 166 -6.98 -16.60 0.70
CA HIS A 166 -6.21 -17.50 -0.18
C HIS A 166 -6.90 -18.85 -0.41
N GLU A 167 -7.66 -19.36 0.58
CA GLU A 167 -8.46 -20.59 0.46
C GLU A 167 -9.58 -20.47 -0.59
N LEU A 168 -9.97 -19.24 -0.92
CA LEU A 168 -11.00 -18.92 -1.89
C LEU A 168 -10.42 -18.52 -3.26
N LEU A 169 -9.11 -18.61 -3.45
CA LEU A 169 -8.45 -18.24 -4.70
C LEU A 169 -7.98 -19.47 -5.46
N SER A 170 -8.04 -19.38 -6.78
CA SER A 170 -7.34 -20.34 -7.62
C SER A 170 -5.82 -20.26 -7.38
N PRO A 171 -5.04 -21.34 -7.60
CA PRO A 171 -3.59 -21.30 -7.45
C PRO A 171 -2.91 -20.20 -8.29
N HIS A 172 -3.42 -19.96 -9.50
CA HIS A 172 -2.92 -18.91 -10.38
C HIS A 172 -3.17 -17.52 -9.79
N THR A 173 -4.38 -17.26 -9.28
CA THR A 173 -4.74 -16.01 -8.62
C THR A 173 -3.90 -15.81 -7.36
N THR A 174 -3.70 -16.84 -6.54
CA THR A 174 -2.86 -16.78 -5.35
C THR A 174 -1.43 -16.33 -5.68
N VAL A 175 -0.79 -16.94 -6.68
CA VAL A 175 0.55 -16.55 -7.16
C VAL A 175 0.58 -15.09 -7.59
N ARG A 176 -0.43 -14.65 -8.36
CA ARG A 176 -0.56 -13.25 -8.79
C ARG A 176 -0.69 -12.30 -7.61
N GLN A 177 -1.49 -12.64 -6.59
CA GLN A 177 -1.69 -11.79 -5.41
C GLN A 177 -0.40 -11.66 -4.58
N ILE A 178 0.34 -12.74 -4.38
CA ILE A 178 1.65 -12.70 -3.70
C ILE A 178 2.60 -11.73 -4.40
N ARG A 179 2.73 -11.83 -5.73
CA ARG A 179 3.58 -10.94 -6.52
C ARG A 179 3.14 -9.50 -6.41
N LEU A 180 1.84 -9.26 -6.53
CA LEU A 180 1.28 -7.91 -6.45
C LEU A 180 1.52 -7.28 -5.08
N ALA A 181 1.36 -8.06 -3.99
CA ALA A 181 1.66 -7.61 -2.63
C ALA A 181 3.13 -7.22 -2.49
N HIS A 182 4.06 -8.07 -2.92
CA HIS A 182 5.50 -7.79 -2.86
C HIS A 182 5.90 -6.59 -3.70
N THR A 183 5.41 -6.49 -4.93
CA THR A 183 5.72 -5.35 -5.83
C THR A 183 5.26 -4.03 -5.21
N ASN A 184 4.03 -3.98 -4.70
CA ASN A 184 3.52 -2.73 -4.12
C ASN A 184 4.18 -2.41 -2.78
N ALA A 185 4.55 -3.42 -1.96
CA ALA A 185 5.33 -3.22 -0.76
C ALA A 185 6.70 -2.60 -1.07
N THR A 186 7.43 -3.15 -2.05
CA THR A 186 8.73 -2.62 -2.48
C THR A 186 8.61 -1.18 -3.00
N GLN A 187 7.66 -0.92 -3.91
CA GLN A 187 7.46 0.41 -4.49
C GLN A 187 7.08 1.45 -3.43
N LEU A 188 6.29 1.07 -2.41
CA LEU A 188 5.96 1.96 -1.31
C LEU A 188 7.20 2.34 -0.48
N LEU A 189 8.08 1.36 -0.15
CA LEU A 189 9.30 1.65 0.60
C LEU A 189 10.33 2.42 -0.24
N GLU A 190 10.45 2.16 -1.54
CA GLU A 190 11.26 2.97 -2.47
C GLU A 190 10.79 4.42 -2.49
N MET A 191 9.48 4.65 -2.52
CA MET A 191 8.92 6.00 -2.46
C MET A 191 9.25 6.70 -1.13
N VAL A 192 9.23 5.98 0.01
CA VAL A 192 9.66 6.54 1.31
C VAL A 192 11.13 6.94 1.26
N SER A 193 12.01 6.11 0.71
CA SER A 193 13.44 6.40 0.54
C SER A 193 13.66 7.61 -0.37
N ASP A 194 12.91 7.73 -1.47
CA ASP A 194 12.96 8.90 -2.36
C ASP A 194 12.56 10.19 -1.63
N VAL A 195 11.46 10.18 -0.87
CA VAL A 195 11.00 11.33 -0.08
C VAL A 195 12.10 11.80 0.88
N ARG A 196 12.73 10.87 1.59
CA ARG A 196 13.82 11.18 2.51
C ARG A 196 15.05 11.77 1.79
N SER A 197 15.35 11.28 0.59
CA SER A 197 16.52 11.72 -0.17
C SER A 197 16.34 13.09 -0.85
N VAL A 198 15.10 13.46 -1.18
CA VAL A 198 14.78 14.75 -1.85
C VAL A 198 14.66 15.89 -0.85
N SER A 199 14.37 15.58 0.40
CA SER A 199 14.26 16.61 1.43
C SER A 199 15.63 17.18 1.80
N PRO A 200 15.84 18.49 1.64
CA PRO A 200 17.11 19.10 1.98
C PRO A 200 17.32 19.06 3.49
N HIS A 201 18.35 18.34 3.93
CA HIS A 201 18.85 18.35 5.30
C HIS A 201 19.50 19.73 5.59
N GLY A 202 18.71 20.70 6.05
CA GLY A 202 19.23 22.00 6.40
C GLY A 202 18.36 22.67 7.46
N PRO A 203 18.94 23.15 8.59
CA PRO A 203 18.18 23.90 9.58
C PRO A 203 17.67 25.21 8.93
N GLY A 204 16.38 25.42 8.93
CA GLY A 204 15.75 26.67 8.51
C GLY A 204 15.02 26.71 7.18
N LYS A 205 14.86 25.61 6.44
CA LYS A 205 13.98 25.57 5.26
C LYS A 205 12.62 24.95 5.61
N ALA A 206 11.57 25.68 5.26
CA ALA A 206 10.20 25.51 5.73
C ALA A 206 9.45 24.23 5.32
N GLN A 207 10.11 23.23 4.72
CA GLN A 207 9.51 21.95 4.39
C GLN A 207 10.37 20.82 4.95
N ASP A 208 10.08 20.47 6.20
CA ASP A 208 10.59 19.27 6.83
C ASP A 208 9.98 18.05 6.09
N PRO A 209 10.77 17.02 5.68
CA PRO A 209 10.27 15.80 5.03
C PRO A 209 9.13 15.15 5.77
N VAL A 210 9.11 15.26 7.07
CA VAL A 210 8.05 14.75 7.94
C VAL A 210 6.68 15.37 7.62
N ASN A 211 6.65 16.63 7.18
CA ASN A 211 5.41 17.30 6.81
C ASN A 211 4.78 16.75 5.51
N LEU A 212 5.55 16.01 4.71
CA LEU A 212 5.06 15.36 3.49
C LEU A 212 4.45 13.98 3.76
N LEU A 213 4.75 13.37 4.92
CA LEU A 213 4.27 12.05 5.28
C LEU A 213 3.07 12.16 6.22
N SER A 214 1.90 11.72 5.80
CA SER A 214 0.74 11.64 6.69
C SER A 214 0.86 10.45 7.66
N PRO A 215 0.15 10.45 8.82
CA PRO A 215 0.11 9.31 9.73
C PRO A 215 -0.31 7.98 9.09
N PHE A 216 -1.07 8.02 8.00
CA PHE A 216 -1.43 6.85 7.23
C PHE A 216 -0.24 6.15 6.56
N PHE A 217 0.82 6.90 6.25
CA PHE A 217 2.06 6.31 5.78
C PHE A 217 2.65 5.32 6.76
N ALA A 218 2.61 5.63 8.06
CA ALA A 218 3.13 4.74 9.08
C ALA A 218 2.46 3.36 9.04
N TYR A 219 1.14 3.34 8.80
CA TYR A 219 0.39 2.10 8.58
C TYR A 219 0.85 1.36 7.32
N GLY A 220 0.98 2.06 6.20
CA GLY A 220 1.44 1.49 4.93
C GLY A 220 2.87 0.94 5.00
N ILE A 221 3.79 1.67 5.63
CA ILE A 221 5.17 1.23 5.85
C ILE A 221 5.19 -0.05 6.67
N THR A 222 4.43 -0.12 7.77
CA THR A 222 4.35 -1.31 8.60
C THR A 222 3.84 -2.52 7.82
N ALA A 223 2.76 -2.36 7.04
CA ALA A 223 2.21 -3.42 6.20
C ALA A 223 3.19 -3.87 5.10
N ALA A 224 3.94 -2.94 4.51
CA ALA A 224 4.96 -3.26 3.50
C ALA A 224 6.14 -4.03 4.10
N ILE A 225 6.67 -3.57 5.24
CA ILE A 225 7.76 -4.27 5.96
C ILE A 225 7.31 -5.68 6.38
N ASP A 226 6.08 -5.82 6.89
CA ASP A 226 5.51 -7.10 7.26
C ASP A 226 5.45 -8.07 6.06
N THR A 227 5.00 -7.58 4.91
CA THR A 227 4.92 -8.37 3.67
C THR A 227 6.31 -8.79 3.17
N LEU A 228 7.27 -7.88 3.13
CA LEU A 228 8.61 -8.18 2.63
C LEU A 228 9.37 -9.10 3.58
N SER A 229 9.21 -8.93 4.88
CA SER A 229 9.86 -9.77 5.89
C SER A 229 9.36 -11.22 5.87
N ALA A 230 8.10 -11.46 5.50
CA ALA A 230 7.56 -12.81 5.36
C ALA A 230 8.26 -13.62 4.27
N GLY A 231 8.86 -12.96 3.26
CA GLY A 231 9.65 -13.60 2.20
C GLY A 231 10.96 -14.21 2.65
N GLY A 232 11.40 -13.95 3.88
CA GLY A 232 12.65 -14.46 4.43
C GLY A 232 13.89 -13.89 3.73
N LEU A 233 15.00 -14.64 3.82
CA LEU A 233 16.27 -14.26 3.20
C LEU A 233 16.26 -14.61 1.71
N ARG A 234 16.42 -13.60 0.89
CA ARG A 234 16.43 -13.71 -0.58
C ARG A 234 17.71 -13.10 -1.16
N GLU A 235 17.94 -13.30 -2.45
CA GLU A 235 19.08 -12.72 -3.17
C GLU A 235 19.11 -11.18 -3.09
N ASP A 236 17.95 -10.54 -3.00
CA ASP A 236 17.78 -9.09 -2.84
C ASP A 236 17.70 -8.64 -1.37
N PHE A 237 18.07 -9.53 -0.41
CA PHE A 237 17.98 -9.26 1.04
C PHE A 237 18.67 -7.95 1.44
N GLY A 238 19.89 -7.72 0.96
CA GLY A 238 20.63 -6.49 1.28
C GLY A 238 19.89 -5.22 0.85
N ARG A 239 19.33 -5.20 -0.37
CA ARG A 239 18.51 -4.07 -0.85
C ARG A 239 17.25 -3.91 0.00
N THR A 240 16.58 -5.00 0.31
CA THR A 240 15.37 -4.99 1.15
C THR A 240 15.66 -4.43 2.53
N MET A 241 16.79 -4.82 3.16
CA MET A 241 17.20 -4.31 4.47
C MET A 241 17.48 -2.80 4.46
N VAL A 242 18.09 -2.28 3.39
CA VAL A 242 18.28 -0.82 3.22
C VAL A 242 16.94 -0.10 3.17
N LEU A 243 16.00 -0.57 2.34
CA LEU A 243 14.65 0.03 2.24
C LEU A 243 13.89 -0.01 3.57
N ILE A 244 14.00 -1.13 4.31
CA ILE A 244 13.38 -1.28 5.63
C ILE A 244 14.03 -0.30 6.63
N SER A 245 15.35 -0.18 6.64
CA SER A 245 16.08 0.74 7.52
C SER A 245 15.67 2.20 7.28
N ASP A 246 15.64 2.65 6.02
CA ASP A 246 15.18 3.99 5.64
C ASP A 246 13.74 4.24 6.09
N SER A 247 12.89 3.23 5.93
CA SER A 247 11.47 3.32 6.30
C SER A 247 11.26 3.34 7.82
N ILE A 248 12.06 2.62 8.59
CA ILE A 248 12.06 2.69 10.06
C ILE A 248 12.50 4.09 10.52
N ALA A 249 13.51 4.68 9.88
CA ALA A 249 13.92 6.05 10.19
C ALA A 249 12.77 7.04 9.89
N ALA A 250 12.03 6.88 8.78
CA ALA A 250 10.83 7.69 8.50
C ALA A 250 9.73 7.49 9.56
N LEU A 251 9.53 6.27 10.07
CA LEU A 251 8.59 6.02 11.17
C LEU A 251 9.02 6.70 12.47
N HIS A 252 10.32 6.75 12.77
CA HIS A 252 10.83 7.48 13.93
C HIS A 252 10.61 9.00 13.81
N ASP A 253 10.77 9.55 12.61
CA ASP A 253 10.47 10.96 12.35
C ASP A 253 8.98 11.24 12.56
N LEU A 254 8.09 10.40 12.02
CA LEU A 254 6.63 10.49 12.22
C LEU A 254 6.21 10.30 13.68
N ALA A 255 6.94 9.49 14.45
CA ALA A 255 6.64 9.20 15.85
C ALA A 255 6.79 10.42 16.77
N GLN A 256 7.49 11.48 16.31
CA GLN A 256 7.58 12.74 17.04
C GLN A 256 6.22 13.48 17.10
N PHE A 257 5.35 13.24 16.09
CA PHE A 257 4.08 13.94 15.94
C PHE A 257 2.86 13.01 16.02
N CYS A 258 3.07 11.68 15.94
CA CYS A 258 2.00 10.70 15.87
C CYS A 258 2.24 9.50 16.79
N ALA A 259 1.40 9.35 17.82
CA ALA A 259 1.53 8.27 18.80
C ALA A 259 1.42 6.86 18.18
N SER A 260 0.58 6.67 17.16
CA SER A 260 0.47 5.39 16.46
C SER A 260 1.76 5.02 15.72
N ALA A 261 2.44 5.98 15.10
CA ALA A 261 3.71 5.76 14.45
C ALA A 261 4.81 5.32 15.43
N LYS A 262 4.76 5.77 16.70
CA LYS A 262 5.71 5.33 17.75
C LYS A 262 5.58 3.82 18.03
N ALA A 263 4.37 3.30 18.13
CA ALA A 263 4.15 1.87 18.34
C ALA A 263 4.62 1.06 17.12
N GLN A 264 4.33 1.55 15.93
CA GLN A 264 4.72 0.93 14.65
C GLN A 264 6.24 0.94 14.47
N ALA A 265 6.94 2.04 14.76
CA ALA A 265 8.39 2.12 14.72
C ALA A 265 9.04 1.08 15.65
N LYS A 266 8.52 0.92 16.87
CA LYS A 266 9.01 -0.10 17.81
C LYS A 266 8.80 -1.52 17.28
N GLN A 267 7.66 -1.80 16.68
CA GLN A 267 7.33 -3.11 16.14
C GLN A 267 8.17 -3.45 14.92
N THR A 268 8.34 -2.52 13.99
CA THR A 268 9.16 -2.70 12.78
C THR A 268 10.65 -2.84 13.11
N SER A 269 11.17 -2.09 14.10
CA SER A 269 12.56 -2.27 14.57
C SER A 269 12.81 -3.65 15.15
N LYS A 270 11.85 -4.22 15.91
CA LYS A 270 11.95 -5.61 16.36
C LYS A 270 11.93 -6.61 15.21
N ARG A 271 11.12 -6.35 14.18
CA ARG A 271 11.06 -7.20 12.98
C ARG A 271 12.39 -7.19 12.23
N MET A 272 12.99 -6.01 12.06
CA MET A 272 14.30 -5.88 11.43
C MET A 272 15.38 -6.66 12.19
N ALA A 273 15.45 -6.49 13.52
CA ALA A 273 16.41 -7.26 14.35
C ALA A 273 16.22 -8.78 14.22
N LEU A 274 14.98 -9.26 14.11
CA LEU A 274 14.70 -10.69 13.87
C LEU A 274 15.22 -11.13 12.49
N MET A 275 15.07 -10.31 11.45
CA MET A 275 15.59 -10.63 10.11
C MET A 275 17.12 -10.67 10.12
N GLU A 276 17.79 -9.74 10.79
CA GLU A 276 19.24 -9.69 10.94
C GLU A 276 19.77 -10.93 11.70
N ALA A 277 19.12 -11.29 12.81
CA ALA A 277 19.49 -12.48 13.57
C ALA A 277 19.41 -13.75 12.72
N ARG A 278 18.32 -13.94 11.97
CA ARG A 278 18.18 -15.09 11.06
C ARG A 278 19.20 -15.08 9.93
N ALA A 279 19.56 -13.90 9.41
CA ALA A 279 20.61 -13.79 8.42
C ALA A 279 21.96 -14.23 8.99
N ALA A 280 22.31 -13.78 10.21
CA ALA A 280 23.54 -14.17 10.89
C ALA A 280 23.63 -15.69 11.11
N GLU A 281 22.54 -16.32 11.60
CA GLU A 281 22.46 -17.76 11.81
C GLU A 281 22.69 -18.55 10.50
N SER A 282 22.23 -18.00 9.37
CA SER A 282 22.36 -18.66 8.05
C SER A 282 23.78 -18.58 7.45
N PHE A 283 24.60 -17.67 7.91
CA PHE A 283 25.98 -17.48 7.46
C PHE A 283 27.03 -18.15 8.38
N GLU A 284 26.64 -18.68 9.55
CA GLU A 284 27.54 -19.48 10.34
C GLU A 284 27.81 -20.82 9.63
N PRO A 285 29.08 -21.20 9.35
CA PRO A 285 29.40 -22.51 8.78
C PRO A 285 28.96 -23.54 9.80
N ALA A 286 28.04 -24.44 9.40
CA ALA A 286 27.62 -25.54 10.22
C ALA A 286 28.88 -26.27 10.74
N PRO A 287 28.97 -26.60 12.04
CA PRO A 287 30.09 -27.39 12.55
C PRO A 287 30.17 -28.66 11.72
N VAL A 288 31.39 -29.00 11.26
CA VAL A 288 31.68 -30.18 10.45
C VAL A 288 31.39 -31.44 11.29
N VAL A 289 30.12 -31.80 11.38
CA VAL A 289 29.68 -33.10 11.87
C VAL A 289 29.33 -33.91 10.65
N SER A 290 30.02 -35.00 10.49
CA SER A 290 29.99 -36.02 9.43
C SER A 290 28.59 -36.22 8.85
N ALA A 291 28.48 -36.05 7.54
CA ALA A 291 27.25 -36.07 6.75
C ALA A 291 26.41 -37.34 6.99
N PRO A 292 25.11 -37.19 7.26
CA PRO A 292 24.13 -38.15 6.80
C PRO A 292 23.63 -37.73 5.41
N ARG A 293 23.47 -38.72 4.57
CA ARG A 293 23.06 -38.71 3.16
C ARG A 293 21.92 -37.73 2.86
N ALA A 294 22.10 -37.05 1.73
CA ALA A 294 21.12 -36.26 1.03
C ALA A 294 19.72 -36.90 1.02
N THR A 295 18.79 -36.25 1.69
CA THR A 295 17.36 -36.41 1.49
C THR A 295 16.80 -35.08 1.02
N ASN A 296 16.31 -35.12 -0.21
CA ASN A 296 15.39 -34.18 -0.87
C ASN A 296 15.52 -32.67 -0.55
N GLY A 297 15.99 -31.90 -1.53
CA GLY A 297 16.21 -30.47 -1.56
C GLY A 297 14.98 -29.55 -1.34
N GLY A 298 14.01 -29.92 -0.50
CA GLY A 298 12.82 -29.15 -0.16
C GLY A 298 12.86 -28.45 1.19
N GLU A 299 13.65 -28.94 2.14
CA GLU A 299 13.55 -28.53 3.55
C GLU A 299 14.33 -27.26 3.92
N SER A 300 15.23 -26.77 3.06
CA SER A 300 16.13 -25.66 3.40
C SER A 300 15.48 -24.26 3.31
N MET A 301 14.35 -24.10 2.62
CA MET A 301 13.76 -22.74 2.43
C MET A 301 12.72 -22.34 3.47
N ASP A 302 12.11 -23.28 4.18
CA ASP A 302 11.06 -23.00 5.14
C ASP A 302 11.57 -22.39 6.46
N CYS A 303 12.81 -22.66 6.83
CA CYS A 303 13.41 -22.12 8.05
C CYS A 303 13.64 -20.60 8.01
N TRP A 304 13.59 -19.98 6.84
CA TRP A 304 13.89 -18.56 6.66
C TRP A 304 12.65 -17.69 6.61
N ARG A 305 11.48 -18.30 6.45
CA ARG A 305 10.21 -17.58 6.43
C ARG A 305 9.83 -17.12 7.83
N ILE A 306 9.43 -15.85 7.95
CA ILE A 306 8.86 -15.33 9.19
C ILE A 306 7.35 -15.54 9.13
N ASN A 307 6.82 -16.45 9.97
CA ASN A 307 5.42 -16.86 9.98
C ASN A 307 4.56 -16.07 11.00
N GLU A 308 5.12 -15.07 11.65
CA GLU A 308 4.41 -14.23 12.62
C GLU A 308 4.13 -12.86 12.01
N PRO A 309 2.87 -12.51 11.68
CA PRO A 309 2.54 -11.21 11.17
C PRO A 309 2.68 -10.14 12.25
N MET A 310 3.14 -8.96 11.87
CA MET A 310 3.13 -7.79 12.74
C MET A 310 1.72 -7.22 12.90
N GLU A 311 0.90 -7.37 11.87
CA GLU A 311 -0.45 -6.85 11.81
C GLU A 311 -1.47 -7.99 11.94
N GLN A 312 -2.16 -8.05 13.08
CA GLN A 312 -3.15 -9.11 13.39
C GLN A 312 -4.58 -8.64 13.06
N VAL A 313 -4.83 -8.18 11.86
CA VAL A 313 -6.19 -7.78 11.43
C VAL A 313 -7.04 -8.99 11.06
N PHE A 314 -6.42 -10.11 10.64
CA PHE A 314 -7.07 -11.35 10.21
C PHE A 314 -6.39 -12.58 10.80
N THR A 315 -7.08 -13.72 10.71
CA THR A 315 -6.44 -15.01 10.98
C THR A 315 -5.33 -15.26 9.96
N LEU A 316 -4.23 -15.85 10.38
CA LEU A 316 -3.09 -16.20 9.51
C LEU A 316 -3.50 -16.92 8.21
N GLN A 317 -4.55 -17.74 8.29
CA GLN A 317 -5.07 -18.52 7.16
C GLN A 317 -5.74 -17.68 6.07
N GLN A 318 -6.17 -16.48 6.38
CA GLN A 318 -6.85 -15.60 5.42
C GLN A 318 -5.89 -14.69 4.66
N ASP A 319 -4.69 -14.48 5.17
CA ASP A 319 -3.67 -13.62 4.56
C ASP A 319 -2.85 -14.42 3.54
N VAL A 320 -2.90 -14.01 2.28
CA VAL A 320 -2.12 -14.64 1.19
C VAL A 320 -0.63 -14.72 1.52
N THR A 321 -0.11 -13.73 2.25
CA THR A 321 1.30 -13.69 2.64
C THR A 321 1.66 -14.79 3.63
N TYR A 322 0.79 -15.09 4.59
CA TYR A 322 1.05 -16.02 5.68
C TYR A 322 0.31 -17.35 5.55
N GLY A 323 -0.91 -17.34 5.00
CA GLY A 323 -1.74 -18.54 4.84
C GLY A 323 -1.30 -19.45 3.70
N THR A 324 -0.60 -18.92 2.68
CA THR A 324 -0.15 -19.73 1.54
C THR A 324 1.00 -20.64 1.95
N PRO A 325 0.97 -21.94 1.57
CA PRO A 325 2.08 -22.85 1.80
C PRO A 325 3.39 -22.34 1.22
N SER A 326 4.51 -22.52 1.94
CA SER A 326 5.82 -21.96 1.60
C SER A 326 6.27 -22.31 0.19
N ALA A 327 6.06 -23.54 -0.28
CA ALA A 327 6.41 -23.96 -1.64
C ALA A 327 5.73 -23.12 -2.73
N ILE A 328 4.44 -22.82 -2.58
CA ILE A 328 3.67 -21.97 -3.51
C ILE A 328 4.13 -20.52 -3.40
N TYR A 329 4.33 -20.03 -2.17
CA TYR A 329 4.77 -18.67 -1.90
C TYR A 329 6.12 -18.36 -2.55
N PHE A 330 7.14 -19.19 -2.33
CA PHE A 330 8.46 -19.02 -2.93
C PHE A 330 8.49 -19.24 -4.44
N LYS A 331 7.64 -20.15 -4.96
CA LYS A 331 7.45 -20.28 -6.41
C LYS A 331 6.92 -18.98 -7.01
N ALA A 332 5.92 -18.38 -6.39
CA ALA A 332 5.35 -17.11 -6.85
C ALA A 332 6.42 -16.01 -6.93
N LEU A 333 7.31 -15.92 -5.95
CA LEU A 333 8.34 -14.89 -5.92
C LEU A 333 9.50 -15.16 -6.92
N ARG A 334 9.76 -16.39 -7.32
CA ARG A 334 10.79 -16.73 -8.31
C ARG A 334 10.35 -16.51 -9.75
N GLU A 335 9.13 -16.85 -10.10
CA GLU A 335 8.62 -16.75 -11.47
C GLU A 335 8.25 -15.30 -11.89
N GLY A 336 8.39 -14.32 -11.03
CA GLY A 336 8.11 -12.90 -11.27
C GLY A 336 9.33 -12.08 -11.71
N ARG A 337 10.47 -12.74 -11.97
CA ARG A 337 11.72 -12.11 -12.39
C ARG A 337 11.93 -12.19 -13.89
#